data_536e9311b77aa77dd0f7974b354a54bc
#
_entry.id   536e9311b77aa77dd0f7974b354a54bc
#
_cell.length_a   1.000
_cell.length_b   1.000
_cell.length_c   1.000
_cell.angle_alpha   90.00
_cell.angle_beta   90.00
_cell.angle_gamma   90.00
#
_symmetry.space_group_name_H-M   'P 1'
#
loop_
_entity.id
_entity.type
_entity.pdbx_description
1 polymer ?
#
loop_
_entity_poly.entity_id
_entity_poly.type
_entity_poly.pdbx_seq_one_letter_code
_entity_poly.pdbx_strand_id
1 'polypeptide(L)'
;MNILSRALRRPKSPTPNGKKRINLALQGGGAHGAFTWGVLDELLNDERIEIEGMSGTSAGAVNAVMVADGLTRGGPEEARKRLSDFWRAASRDGDMSKLNRAISERLFSLIPIAVTPFQPWFDAMSRMLSPYDLNPLNINPLKDLIERFVDFEGLRADARPLFVAATNVQTGKLRVFTRENISAEAVMASACLPAIFRAVEIDGVPYWDGGYLGNPVLFPFFRATETEDVLIVQINPLERKTLPTSTREIVARANEITFNSSLQSELRAIEFVQRLIDQGRLPHGMGPSQYRYVRVHRIVLEGLGERFSG
;
A
#
# COMPACT_ATOMS: atom_id res chain seq x y z
N MET A 1 4.75 23.06 16.70
CA MET A 1 6.00 22.81 17.45
C MET A 1 6.77 21.74 16.67
N ASN A 2 7.91 22.10 16.14
CA ASN A 2 8.63 21.47 15.04
C ASN A 2 9.11 20.04 15.40
N ILE A 3 8.53 19.00 14.81
CA ILE A 3 8.90 17.57 14.96
C ILE A 3 10.29 17.27 14.35
N LEU A 4 10.80 18.16 13.51
CA LEU A 4 12.08 17.98 12.79
C LEU A 4 13.35 18.24 13.62
N SER A 5 13.26 18.80 14.81
CA SER A 5 14.45 19.24 15.57
C SER A 5 14.99 18.24 16.61
N ARG A 6 14.38 17.06 16.80
CA ARG A 6 14.78 16.08 17.82
C ARG A 6 15.40 14.79 17.30
N ALA A 7 15.55 14.63 15.98
CA ALA A 7 16.01 13.40 15.35
C ALA A 7 17.55 13.22 15.25
N LEU A 8 18.35 13.95 16.05
CA LEU A 8 19.81 13.80 16.04
C LEU A 8 20.29 12.94 17.22
N ARG A 9 19.72 11.75 17.41
CA ARG A 9 20.42 10.68 18.14
C ARG A 9 21.22 9.85 17.15
N ARG A 10 22.49 9.58 17.53
CA ARG A 10 23.52 8.90 16.73
C ARG A 10 22.94 7.71 15.97
N PRO A 11 23.24 7.58 14.67
CA PRO A 11 22.88 6.38 13.93
C PRO A 11 23.51 5.16 14.61
N LYS A 12 22.72 4.09 14.84
CA LYS A 12 23.28 2.79 15.15
C LYS A 12 24.21 2.39 14.02
N SER A 13 25.28 1.68 14.36
CA SER A 13 26.35 1.26 13.46
C SER A 13 25.83 0.77 12.11
N PRO A 14 26.48 1.14 11.01
CA PRO A 14 26.16 0.59 9.70
C PRO A 14 26.25 -0.94 9.75
N THR A 15 25.52 -1.59 8.84
CA THR A 15 25.62 -3.04 8.61
C THR A 15 27.07 -3.44 8.37
N PRO A 16 27.44 -4.73 8.46
CA PRO A 16 28.77 -5.21 8.07
C PRO A 16 29.20 -4.70 6.69
N ASN A 17 28.26 -4.40 5.81
CA ASN A 17 28.48 -3.88 4.45
C ASN A 17 28.45 -2.34 4.36
N GLY A 18 28.35 -1.62 5.49
CA GLY A 18 28.27 -0.15 5.50
C GLY A 18 26.94 0.44 5.03
N LYS A 19 25.97 -0.38 4.63
CA LYS A 19 24.67 0.08 4.12
C LYS A 19 23.71 0.47 5.25
N LYS A 20 22.82 1.42 4.97
CA LYS A 20 21.74 1.80 5.87
C LYS A 20 20.54 0.88 5.65
N ARG A 21 20.19 0.07 6.66
CA ARG A 21 18.97 -0.74 6.60
C ARG A 21 17.73 0.11 6.87
N ILE A 22 16.69 -0.15 6.07
CA ILE A 22 15.37 0.47 6.22
C ILE A 22 14.25 -0.57 6.02
N ASN A 23 13.14 -0.34 6.67
CA ASN A 23 11.87 -0.98 6.32
C ASN A 23 11.09 -0.10 5.37
N LEU A 24 10.49 -0.68 4.32
CA LEU A 24 9.62 0.03 3.39
C LEU A 24 8.15 -0.23 3.70
N ALA A 25 7.39 0.83 3.84
CA ALA A 25 5.94 0.79 4.06
C ALA A 25 5.23 1.50 2.90
N LEU A 26 4.57 0.74 2.02
CA LEU A 26 4.05 1.19 0.74
C LEU A 26 2.53 1.35 0.78
N GLN A 27 2.07 2.60 0.67
CA GLN A 27 0.66 2.92 0.71
C GLN A 27 -0.06 2.47 -0.56
N GLY A 28 -1.32 2.02 -0.42
CA GLY A 28 -2.24 1.77 -1.51
C GLY A 28 -2.93 3.03 -2.01
N GLY A 29 -3.32 3.04 -3.28
CA GLY A 29 -4.01 4.17 -3.92
C GLY A 29 -4.14 4.01 -5.43
N GLY A 30 -4.39 2.79 -5.90
CA GLY A 30 -4.68 2.48 -7.30
C GLY A 30 -3.56 2.89 -8.27
N ALA A 31 -3.89 3.63 -9.31
CA ALA A 31 -2.94 4.07 -10.35
C ALA A 31 -1.78 4.94 -9.81
N HIS A 32 -1.96 5.59 -8.66
CA HIS A 32 -0.88 6.33 -8.01
C HIS A 32 0.26 5.42 -7.51
N GLY A 33 0.09 4.10 -7.53
CA GLY A 33 1.17 3.13 -7.31
C GLY A 33 2.34 3.28 -8.30
N ALA A 34 2.13 3.92 -9.46
CA ALA A 34 3.21 4.29 -10.38
C ALA A 34 4.18 5.32 -9.79
N PHE A 35 3.72 6.23 -8.91
CA PHE A 35 4.62 7.10 -8.15
C PHE A 35 5.51 6.27 -7.21
N THR A 36 4.92 5.30 -6.53
CA THR A 36 5.66 4.38 -5.67
C THR A 36 6.72 3.62 -6.47
N TRP A 37 6.42 3.17 -7.69
CA TRP A 37 7.41 2.59 -8.59
C TRP A 37 8.60 3.53 -8.83
N GLY A 38 8.37 4.81 -9.17
CA GLY A 38 9.46 5.78 -9.36
C GLY A 38 10.33 5.96 -8.11
N VAL A 39 9.72 6.03 -6.92
CA VAL A 39 10.46 6.09 -5.65
C VAL A 39 11.29 4.82 -5.41
N LEU A 40 10.72 3.65 -5.68
CA LEU A 40 11.41 2.36 -5.51
C LEU A 40 12.54 2.19 -6.50
N ASP A 41 12.39 2.66 -7.74
CA ASP A 41 13.44 2.64 -8.76
C ASP A 41 14.69 3.39 -8.28
N GLU A 42 14.50 4.58 -7.70
CA GLU A 42 15.60 5.37 -7.15
C GLU A 42 16.19 4.74 -5.87
N LEU A 43 15.36 4.25 -4.95
CA LEU A 43 15.85 3.60 -3.73
C LEU A 43 16.64 2.33 -4.00
N LEU A 44 16.24 1.55 -5.01
CA LEU A 44 16.94 0.33 -5.43
C LEU A 44 18.23 0.63 -6.16
N ASN A 45 18.36 1.81 -6.77
CA ASN A 45 19.57 2.31 -7.41
C ASN A 45 20.61 2.85 -6.39
N ASP A 46 20.18 3.17 -5.17
CA ASP A 46 21.07 3.70 -4.13
C ASP A 46 21.77 2.57 -3.38
N GLU A 47 23.03 2.35 -3.70
CA GLU A 47 23.87 1.30 -3.08
C GLU A 47 24.09 1.48 -1.58
N ARG A 48 23.79 2.66 -1.02
CA ARG A 48 23.91 2.95 0.42
C ARG A 48 22.74 2.39 1.24
N ILE A 49 21.66 1.97 0.57
CA ILE A 49 20.42 1.50 1.20
C ILE A 49 20.29 -0.01 1.06
N GLU A 50 19.81 -0.65 2.12
CA GLU A 50 19.42 -2.05 2.15
C GLU A 50 17.99 -2.17 2.70
N ILE A 51 17.10 -2.82 1.95
CA ILE A 51 15.72 -3.06 2.37
C ILE A 51 15.70 -4.32 3.24
N GLU A 52 15.39 -4.15 4.53
CA GLU A 52 15.31 -5.27 5.47
C GLU A 52 13.94 -5.94 5.46
N GLY A 53 12.86 -5.15 5.43
CA GLY A 53 11.49 -5.67 5.36
C GLY A 53 10.57 -4.76 4.56
N MET A 54 9.45 -5.31 4.10
CA MET A 54 8.45 -4.57 3.33
C MET A 54 7.04 -4.81 3.83
N SER A 55 6.23 -3.76 3.83
CA SER A 55 4.79 -3.81 4.06
C SER A 55 4.08 -3.06 2.94
N GLY A 56 3.02 -3.61 2.40
CA GLY A 56 2.26 -2.97 1.34
C GLY A 56 0.78 -3.25 1.43
N THR A 57 -0.02 -2.32 0.89
CA THR A 57 -1.46 -2.44 0.80
C THR A 57 -1.92 -2.05 -0.59
N SER A 58 -2.84 -2.82 -1.19
CA SER A 58 -3.39 -2.54 -2.52
C SER A 58 -2.27 -2.40 -3.56
N ALA A 59 -2.19 -1.30 -4.31
CA ALA A 59 -1.07 -1.03 -5.23
C ALA A 59 0.30 -1.07 -4.55
N GLY A 60 0.37 -0.71 -3.26
CA GLY A 60 1.58 -0.85 -2.45
C GLY A 60 1.98 -2.32 -2.22
N ALA A 61 0.99 -3.22 -2.06
CA ALA A 61 1.24 -4.66 -1.96
C ALA A 61 1.78 -5.24 -3.27
N VAL A 62 1.22 -4.81 -4.41
CA VAL A 62 1.73 -5.20 -5.74
C VAL A 62 3.19 -4.77 -5.90
N ASN A 63 3.51 -3.52 -5.60
CA ASN A 63 4.89 -3.03 -5.66
C ASN A 63 5.81 -3.82 -4.71
N ALA A 64 5.36 -4.10 -3.48
CA ALA A 64 6.15 -4.83 -2.50
C ALA A 64 6.52 -6.24 -2.96
N VAL A 65 5.56 -7.00 -3.52
CA VAL A 65 5.84 -8.37 -4.01
C VAL A 65 6.73 -8.36 -5.25
N MET A 66 6.61 -7.37 -6.16
CA MET A 66 7.49 -7.22 -7.32
C MET A 66 8.94 -6.96 -6.89
N VAL A 67 9.14 -6.05 -5.93
CA VAL A 67 10.47 -5.76 -5.37
C VAL A 67 11.02 -6.98 -4.66
N ALA A 68 10.22 -7.63 -3.81
CA ALA A 68 10.65 -8.81 -3.05
C ALA A 68 11.11 -9.94 -3.98
N ASP A 69 10.32 -10.27 -5.02
CA ASP A 69 10.65 -11.30 -6.00
C ASP A 69 11.93 -10.95 -6.78
N GLY A 70 12.07 -9.70 -7.22
CA GLY A 70 13.28 -9.26 -7.92
C GLY A 70 14.53 -9.31 -7.04
N LEU A 71 14.42 -8.86 -5.80
CA LEU A 71 15.53 -8.94 -4.83
C LEU A 71 15.96 -10.38 -4.54
N THR A 72 15.01 -11.31 -4.48
CA THR A 72 15.26 -12.74 -4.25
C THR A 72 15.96 -13.38 -5.45
N ARG A 73 15.60 -13.00 -6.68
CA ARG A 73 16.11 -13.61 -7.91
C ARG A 73 17.45 -13.06 -8.38
N GLY A 74 17.67 -11.75 -8.28
CA GLY A 74 18.85 -11.10 -8.88
C GLY A 74 19.23 -9.78 -8.23
N GLY A 75 18.66 -9.46 -7.07
CA GLY A 75 19.00 -8.24 -6.35
C GLY A 75 18.34 -6.97 -6.90
N PRO A 76 18.90 -5.79 -6.58
CA PRO A 76 18.26 -4.50 -6.88
C PRO A 76 17.97 -4.26 -8.37
N GLU A 77 18.85 -4.64 -9.26
CA GLU A 77 18.68 -4.47 -10.72
C GLU A 77 17.49 -5.31 -11.23
N GLU A 78 17.38 -6.57 -10.80
CA GLU A 78 16.24 -7.41 -11.20
C GLU A 78 14.93 -6.88 -10.61
N ALA A 79 14.94 -6.35 -9.39
CA ALA A 79 13.77 -5.73 -8.77
C ALA A 79 13.30 -4.49 -9.55
N ARG A 80 14.21 -3.62 -9.98
CA ARG A 80 13.93 -2.46 -10.84
C ARG A 80 13.33 -2.89 -12.17
N LYS A 81 13.94 -3.89 -12.80
CA LYS A 81 13.46 -4.45 -14.08
C LYS A 81 12.05 -4.99 -13.94
N ARG A 82 11.74 -5.78 -12.90
CA ARG A 82 10.41 -6.35 -12.66
C ARG A 82 9.35 -5.30 -12.45
N LEU A 83 9.62 -4.27 -11.65
CA LEU A 83 8.72 -3.13 -11.48
C LEU A 83 8.43 -2.46 -12.83
N SER A 84 9.48 -2.18 -13.62
CA SER A 84 9.34 -1.55 -14.93
C SER A 84 8.51 -2.41 -15.90
N ASP A 85 8.82 -3.70 -15.99
CA ASP A 85 8.14 -4.62 -16.89
C ASP A 85 6.67 -4.81 -16.49
N PHE A 86 6.38 -4.94 -15.19
CA PHE A 86 5.02 -5.02 -14.67
C PHE A 86 4.19 -3.76 -15.00
N TRP A 87 4.69 -2.57 -14.65
CA TRP A 87 3.95 -1.33 -14.88
C TRP A 87 3.75 -1.02 -16.36
N ARG A 88 4.73 -1.38 -17.22
CA ARG A 88 4.59 -1.28 -18.67
C ARG A 88 3.57 -2.28 -19.20
N ALA A 89 3.55 -3.50 -18.70
CA ALA A 89 2.54 -4.48 -19.07
C ALA A 89 1.14 -4.03 -18.63
N ALA A 90 0.99 -3.58 -17.38
CA ALA A 90 -0.26 -3.06 -16.84
C ALA A 90 -0.80 -1.84 -17.61
N SER A 91 0.09 -1.01 -18.19
CA SER A 91 -0.32 0.15 -18.99
C SER A 91 -0.67 -0.19 -20.44
N ARG A 92 -0.09 -1.26 -20.99
CA ARG A 92 -0.26 -1.68 -22.41
C ARG A 92 -1.35 -2.73 -22.59
N ASP A 93 -1.61 -3.51 -21.56
CA ASP A 93 -2.65 -4.53 -21.58
C ASP A 93 -4.02 -3.89 -21.73
N GLY A 94 -4.70 -4.14 -22.85
CA GLY A 94 -6.00 -3.56 -23.16
C GLY A 94 -7.07 -3.91 -22.11
N ASP A 95 -6.98 -5.07 -21.47
CA ASP A 95 -7.92 -5.47 -20.42
C ASP A 95 -7.60 -4.77 -19.10
N MET A 96 -6.32 -4.54 -18.78
CA MET A 96 -5.91 -3.67 -17.68
C MET A 96 -6.30 -2.21 -17.92
N SER A 97 -6.20 -1.72 -19.16
CA SER A 97 -6.66 -0.36 -19.52
C SER A 97 -8.17 -0.24 -19.35
N LYS A 98 -8.96 -1.24 -19.77
CA LYS A 98 -10.40 -1.30 -19.53
C LYS A 98 -10.73 -1.40 -18.05
N LEU A 99 -9.99 -2.21 -17.30
CA LEU A 99 -10.13 -2.34 -15.86
C LEU A 99 -9.81 -1.03 -15.14
N ASN A 100 -8.69 -0.39 -15.47
CA ASN A 100 -8.32 0.93 -14.92
C ASN A 100 -9.37 2.00 -15.26
N ARG A 101 -9.94 1.97 -16.49
CA ARG A 101 -11.04 2.83 -16.88
C ARG A 101 -12.29 2.51 -16.07
N ALA A 102 -12.70 1.23 -15.95
CA ALA A 102 -13.84 0.82 -15.16
C ALA A 102 -13.68 1.15 -13.67
N ILE A 103 -12.46 1.02 -13.11
CA ILE A 103 -12.10 1.45 -11.77
C ILE A 103 -12.27 2.97 -11.65
N SER A 104 -11.71 3.71 -12.59
CA SER A 104 -11.81 5.17 -12.60
C SER A 104 -13.25 5.61 -12.80
N GLU A 105 -13.94 5.07 -13.80
CA GLU A 105 -15.33 5.39 -14.07
C GLU A 105 -16.25 5.04 -12.90
N ARG A 106 -15.99 3.94 -12.17
CA ARG A 106 -16.79 3.55 -11.03
C ARG A 106 -16.43 4.29 -9.74
N LEU A 107 -15.17 4.57 -9.48
CA LEU A 107 -14.77 5.53 -8.45
C LEU A 107 -15.31 6.92 -8.77
N PHE A 108 -15.43 7.26 -10.07
CA PHE A 108 -15.99 8.51 -10.55
C PHE A 108 -17.50 8.47 -10.83
N SER A 109 -18.14 7.32 -11.08
CA SER A 109 -19.58 7.19 -11.30
C SER A 109 -20.42 7.15 -10.00
N LEU A 110 -19.77 7.10 -8.87
CA LEU A 110 -20.37 7.54 -7.61
C LEU A 110 -20.65 9.06 -7.65
N ILE A 111 -20.37 9.72 -8.79
CA ILE A 111 -20.46 11.15 -9.01
C ILE A 111 -21.34 11.38 -10.25
N PRO A 112 -22.46 12.11 -10.16
CA PRO A 112 -23.26 12.46 -11.32
C PRO A 112 -22.51 13.43 -12.22
N ILE A 113 -22.01 12.97 -13.37
CA ILE A 113 -21.58 13.84 -14.47
C ILE A 113 -22.75 13.89 -15.45
N ALA A 114 -23.44 15.02 -15.47
CA ALA A 114 -24.49 15.31 -16.42
C ALA A 114 -23.88 15.62 -17.79
N VAL A 115 -23.89 14.70 -18.74
CA VAL A 115 -23.61 15.02 -20.15
C VAL A 115 -24.28 14.11 -21.18
N THR A 116 -25.40 13.47 -20.97
CA THR A 116 -26.30 13.04 -22.06
C THR A 116 -27.68 12.65 -21.52
N PRO A 117 -28.78 12.80 -22.26
CA PRO A 117 -30.14 12.49 -21.76
C PRO A 117 -30.43 11.02 -21.47
N PHE A 118 -29.55 10.11 -21.85
CA PHE A 118 -29.68 8.65 -21.59
C PHE A 118 -28.83 8.14 -20.42
N GLN A 119 -27.86 8.92 -19.94
CA GLN A 119 -26.89 8.57 -18.92
C GLN A 119 -27.48 8.46 -17.49
N PRO A 120 -28.48 9.26 -17.05
CA PRO A 120 -28.99 9.17 -15.68
C PRO A 120 -29.63 7.83 -15.33
N TRP A 121 -30.25 7.16 -16.30
CA TRP A 121 -30.86 5.86 -16.09
C TRP A 121 -29.79 4.74 -16.01
N PHE A 122 -28.76 4.80 -16.85
CA PHE A 122 -27.63 3.87 -16.82
C PHE A 122 -26.81 4.04 -15.55
N ASP A 123 -26.58 5.26 -15.09
CA ASP A 123 -25.89 5.58 -13.83
C ASP A 123 -26.70 5.15 -12.62
N ALA A 124 -28.02 5.33 -12.62
CA ALA A 124 -28.89 4.82 -11.57
C ALA A 124 -28.89 3.29 -11.53
N MET A 125 -28.92 2.62 -12.68
CA MET A 125 -28.86 1.18 -12.80
C MET A 125 -27.49 0.62 -12.40
N SER A 126 -26.39 1.26 -12.79
CA SER A 126 -25.04 0.85 -12.41
C SER A 126 -24.78 0.98 -10.90
N ARG A 127 -25.48 1.87 -10.22
CA ARG A 127 -25.45 1.99 -8.75
C ARG A 127 -26.25 0.88 -8.04
N MET A 128 -27.18 0.24 -8.74
CA MET A 128 -27.97 -0.87 -8.23
C MET A 128 -27.29 -2.23 -8.48
N LEU A 129 -26.37 -2.32 -9.42
CA LEU A 129 -25.66 -3.55 -9.76
C LEU A 129 -24.38 -3.71 -8.93
N SER A 130 -24.27 -4.84 -8.25
CA SER A 130 -23.08 -5.22 -7.49
C SER A 130 -21.95 -5.72 -8.42
N PRO A 131 -20.72 -5.82 -7.96
CA PRO A 131 -19.66 -6.52 -8.70
C PRO A 131 -19.99 -7.99 -8.99
N TYR A 132 -20.88 -8.60 -8.20
CA TYR A 132 -21.34 -9.96 -8.41
C TYR A 132 -22.27 -10.07 -9.63
N ASP A 133 -23.04 -9.04 -9.92
CA ASP A 133 -23.93 -8.99 -11.09
C ASP A 133 -23.16 -8.66 -12.38
N LEU A 134 -22.15 -7.81 -12.27
CA LEU A 134 -21.40 -7.29 -13.44
C LEU A 134 -20.24 -8.16 -13.87
N ASN A 135 -19.70 -8.98 -12.98
CA ASN A 135 -18.59 -9.91 -13.25
C ASN A 135 -18.92 -11.31 -12.68
N PRO A 136 -19.92 -12.01 -13.22
CA PRO A 136 -20.34 -13.32 -12.70
C PRO A 136 -19.24 -14.38 -12.83
N LEU A 137 -18.37 -14.25 -13.82
CA LEU A 137 -17.24 -15.16 -14.07
C LEU A 137 -16.01 -14.83 -13.22
N ASN A 138 -16.05 -13.76 -12.42
CA ASN A 138 -14.94 -13.31 -11.57
C ASN A 138 -13.60 -13.14 -12.33
N ILE A 139 -13.67 -12.64 -13.56
CA ILE A 139 -12.48 -12.38 -14.38
C ILE A 139 -11.70 -11.23 -13.77
N ASN A 140 -10.42 -11.46 -13.51
CA ASN A 140 -9.55 -10.43 -12.92
C ASN A 140 -8.17 -10.43 -13.61
N PRO A 141 -7.97 -9.58 -14.64
CA PRO A 141 -6.71 -9.51 -15.39
C PRO A 141 -5.50 -9.14 -14.53
N LEU A 142 -5.71 -8.45 -13.40
CA LEU A 142 -4.63 -8.10 -12.48
C LEU A 142 -4.04 -9.34 -11.80
N LYS A 143 -4.87 -10.33 -11.48
CA LYS A 143 -4.40 -11.60 -10.90
C LYS A 143 -3.46 -12.30 -11.86
N ASP A 144 -3.90 -12.49 -13.12
CA ASP A 144 -3.11 -13.17 -14.15
C ASP A 144 -1.78 -12.45 -14.41
N LEU A 145 -1.82 -11.10 -14.36
CA LEU A 145 -0.63 -10.28 -14.51
C LEU A 145 0.34 -10.49 -13.35
N ILE A 146 -0.14 -10.48 -12.11
CA ILE A 146 0.68 -10.70 -10.92
C ILE A 146 1.31 -12.09 -10.94
N GLU A 147 0.55 -13.13 -11.24
CA GLU A 147 1.03 -14.53 -11.33
C GLU A 147 2.10 -14.72 -12.41
N ARG A 148 2.03 -13.96 -13.51
CA ARG A 148 3.04 -13.99 -14.57
C ARG A 148 4.38 -13.40 -14.14
N PHE A 149 4.36 -12.41 -13.25
CA PHE A 149 5.56 -11.67 -12.85
C PHE A 149 6.19 -12.16 -11.54
N VAL A 150 5.43 -12.77 -10.63
CA VAL A 150 5.88 -13.11 -9.27
C VAL A 150 5.93 -14.62 -9.08
N ASP A 151 7.06 -15.11 -8.57
CA ASP A 151 7.21 -16.46 -8.07
C ASP A 151 6.91 -16.50 -6.56
N PHE A 152 5.67 -16.78 -6.24
CA PHE A 152 5.23 -16.84 -4.85
C PHE A 152 5.87 -17.99 -4.06
N GLU A 153 6.31 -19.07 -4.70
CA GLU A 153 7.03 -20.15 -4.04
C GLU A 153 8.43 -19.70 -3.63
N GLY A 154 9.16 -19.06 -4.54
CA GLY A 154 10.45 -18.46 -4.24
C GLY A 154 10.37 -17.37 -3.16
N LEU A 155 9.31 -16.54 -3.19
CA LEU A 155 9.08 -15.53 -2.14
C LEU A 155 8.88 -16.15 -0.75
N ARG A 156 8.15 -17.26 -0.65
CA ARG A 156 7.94 -17.95 0.63
C ARG A 156 9.24 -18.56 1.17
N ALA A 157 10.18 -18.89 0.30
CA ALA A 157 11.50 -19.43 0.68
C ALA A 157 12.51 -18.35 1.09
N ASP A 158 12.31 -17.08 0.70
CA ASP A 158 13.19 -15.95 1.09
C ASP A 158 13.09 -15.67 2.60
N ALA A 159 14.15 -15.15 3.19
CA ALA A 159 14.18 -14.77 4.61
C ALA A 159 13.62 -13.38 4.90
N ARG A 160 13.44 -12.52 3.87
CA ARG A 160 13.05 -11.11 4.03
C ARG A 160 11.59 -11.00 4.49
N PRO A 161 11.32 -10.26 5.60
CA PRO A 161 9.96 -10.00 6.06
C PRO A 161 9.14 -9.25 5.00
N LEU A 162 7.96 -9.80 4.67
CA LEU A 162 7.01 -9.22 3.74
C LEU A 162 5.61 -9.30 4.33
N PHE A 163 4.89 -8.18 4.32
CA PHE A 163 3.56 -8.04 4.91
C PHE A 163 2.59 -7.43 3.91
N VAL A 164 1.44 -8.08 3.74
CA VAL A 164 0.35 -7.61 2.89
C VAL A 164 -0.92 -7.53 3.71
N ALA A 165 -1.54 -6.35 3.76
CA ALA A 165 -2.74 -6.10 4.54
C ALA A 165 -4.01 -6.35 3.74
N ALA A 166 -5.02 -6.99 4.34
CA ALA A 166 -6.37 -7.11 3.80
C ALA A 166 -7.41 -6.98 4.92
N THR A 167 -8.66 -6.72 4.56
CA THR A 167 -9.77 -6.58 5.49
C THR A 167 -10.66 -7.82 5.43
N ASN A 168 -10.80 -8.52 6.55
CA ASN A 168 -11.77 -9.62 6.67
C ASN A 168 -13.19 -9.05 6.65
N VAL A 169 -13.98 -9.43 5.65
CA VAL A 169 -15.33 -8.86 5.42
C VAL A 169 -16.31 -9.23 6.52
N GLN A 170 -16.23 -10.45 7.03
CA GLN A 170 -17.19 -10.98 8.02
C GLN A 170 -16.97 -10.40 9.41
N THR A 171 -15.72 -10.16 9.78
CA THR A 171 -15.37 -9.75 11.15
C THR A 171 -15.01 -8.27 11.26
N GLY A 172 -14.78 -7.58 10.14
CA GLY A 172 -14.26 -6.21 10.12
C GLY A 172 -12.85 -6.10 10.71
N LYS A 173 -12.07 -7.18 10.76
CA LYS A 173 -10.73 -7.18 11.33
C LYS A 173 -9.65 -7.13 10.24
N LEU A 174 -8.55 -6.50 10.58
CA LEU A 174 -7.33 -6.52 9.77
C LEU A 174 -6.76 -7.94 9.70
N ARG A 175 -6.43 -8.39 8.50
CA ARG A 175 -5.59 -9.56 8.24
C ARG A 175 -4.28 -9.09 7.66
N VAL A 176 -3.17 -9.53 8.22
CA VAL A 176 -1.84 -9.36 7.65
C VAL A 176 -1.38 -10.72 7.14
N PHE A 177 -1.18 -10.82 5.84
CA PHE A 177 -0.50 -11.95 5.22
C PHE A 177 1.00 -11.72 5.35
N THR A 178 1.67 -12.73 5.84
CA THR A 178 3.13 -12.73 6.01
C THR A 178 3.78 -13.49 4.87
N ARG A 179 5.09 -13.45 4.79
CA ARG A 179 5.87 -14.18 3.79
C ARG A 179 5.42 -15.66 3.67
N GLU A 180 5.17 -16.34 4.78
CA GLU A 180 4.82 -17.77 4.81
C GLU A 180 3.51 -18.10 4.09
N ASN A 181 2.58 -17.13 4.03
CA ASN A 181 1.26 -17.31 3.42
C ASN A 181 0.96 -16.31 2.32
N ILE A 182 2.02 -15.67 1.77
CA ILE A 182 1.86 -14.79 0.60
C ILE A 182 1.50 -15.59 -0.64
N SER A 183 0.52 -15.09 -1.38
CA SER A 183 0.06 -15.67 -2.65
C SER A 183 -0.53 -14.59 -3.55
N ALA A 184 -0.85 -14.93 -4.79
CA ALA A 184 -1.55 -14.02 -5.69
C ALA A 184 -2.91 -13.61 -5.10
N GLU A 185 -3.64 -14.55 -4.49
CA GLU A 185 -4.90 -14.29 -3.81
C GLU A 185 -4.73 -13.30 -2.65
N ALA A 186 -3.66 -13.40 -1.86
CA ALA A 186 -3.39 -12.46 -0.76
C ALA A 186 -3.15 -11.03 -1.27
N VAL A 187 -2.42 -10.89 -2.38
CA VAL A 187 -2.21 -9.59 -3.03
C VAL A 187 -3.51 -9.07 -3.63
N MET A 188 -4.30 -9.93 -4.27
CA MET A 188 -5.61 -9.58 -4.81
C MET A 188 -6.61 -9.20 -3.72
N ALA A 189 -6.61 -9.89 -2.58
CA ALA A 189 -7.41 -9.54 -1.41
C ALA A 189 -7.06 -8.13 -0.91
N SER A 190 -5.76 -7.81 -0.86
CA SER A 190 -5.27 -6.48 -0.50
C SER A 190 -5.70 -5.37 -1.47
N ALA A 191 -5.93 -5.70 -2.74
CA ALA A 191 -6.34 -4.75 -3.79
C ALA A 191 -7.83 -4.86 -4.17
N CYS A 192 -8.63 -5.58 -3.39
CA CYS A 192 -10.03 -5.85 -3.66
C CYS A 192 -10.94 -4.72 -3.16
N LEU A 193 -11.11 -3.67 -3.96
CA LEU A 193 -12.07 -2.61 -3.67
C LEU A 193 -13.51 -3.12 -3.82
N PRO A 194 -14.34 -3.06 -2.77
CA PRO A 194 -15.66 -3.71 -2.74
C PRO A 194 -16.67 -3.16 -3.74
N ALA A 195 -16.49 -1.92 -4.20
CA ALA A 195 -17.35 -1.32 -5.23
C ALA A 195 -17.04 -1.80 -6.65
N ILE A 196 -15.91 -2.51 -6.85
CA ILE A 196 -15.36 -2.85 -8.17
C ILE A 196 -15.21 -4.35 -8.34
N PHE A 197 -14.76 -5.02 -7.29
CA PHE A 197 -14.43 -6.45 -7.31
C PHE A 197 -15.29 -7.25 -6.33
N ARG A 198 -15.56 -8.50 -6.69
CA ARG A 198 -16.07 -9.48 -5.74
C ARG A 198 -15.05 -9.71 -4.64
N ALA A 199 -15.50 -10.00 -3.42
CA ALA A 199 -14.59 -10.34 -2.33
C ALA A 199 -13.68 -11.53 -2.74
N VAL A 200 -12.39 -11.42 -2.42
CA VAL A 200 -11.44 -12.51 -2.64
C VAL A 200 -11.56 -13.48 -1.48
N GLU A 201 -11.86 -14.73 -1.79
CA GLU A 201 -12.00 -15.78 -0.77
C GLU A 201 -10.68 -16.55 -0.65
N ILE A 202 -10.17 -16.67 0.58
CA ILE A 202 -8.98 -17.45 0.94
C ILE A 202 -9.35 -18.33 2.12
N ASP A 203 -9.25 -19.63 1.98
CA ASP A 203 -9.60 -20.63 3.01
C ASP A 203 -11.03 -20.44 3.55
N GLY A 204 -11.99 -20.13 2.68
CA GLY A 204 -13.39 -19.89 3.02
C GLY A 204 -13.67 -18.55 3.72
N VAL A 205 -12.68 -17.65 3.80
CA VAL A 205 -12.83 -16.32 4.40
C VAL A 205 -12.79 -15.25 3.32
N PRO A 206 -13.83 -14.38 3.20
CA PRO A 206 -13.86 -13.31 2.22
C PRO A 206 -13.06 -12.08 2.71
N TYR A 207 -12.30 -11.48 1.79
CA TYR A 207 -11.47 -10.31 2.03
C TYR A 207 -11.76 -9.17 1.06
N TRP A 208 -11.64 -7.95 1.57
CA TRP A 208 -11.59 -6.70 0.82
C TRP A 208 -10.24 -6.01 0.99
N ASP A 209 -10.07 -4.90 0.25
CA ASP A 209 -8.87 -4.06 0.27
C ASP A 209 -8.41 -3.74 1.70
N GLY A 210 -7.11 -3.88 1.90
CA GLY A 210 -6.48 -3.60 3.19
C GLY A 210 -6.53 -2.11 3.57
N GLY A 211 -6.73 -1.23 2.60
CA GLY A 211 -6.77 0.22 2.78
C GLY A 211 -7.76 0.71 3.83
N TYR A 212 -8.80 -0.07 4.11
CA TYR A 212 -9.77 0.26 5.16
C TYR A 212 -9.22 0.14 6.57
N LEU A 213 -8.26 -0.78 6.83
CA LEU A 213 -7.79 -1.09 8.18
C LEU A 213 -6.28 -1.03 8.36
N GLY A 214 -5.49 -1.03 7.28
CA GLY A 214 -4.02 -0.96 7.35
C GLY A 214 -3.41 -0.48 6.03
N ASN A 215 -3.06 0.80 5.92
CA ASN A 215 -2.59 1.39 4.67
C ASN A 215 -1.37 2.30 4.82
N PRO A 216 -0.17 1.73 4.85
CA PRO A 216 0.22 0.35 5.10
C PRO A 216 0.24 0.02 6.60
N VAL A 217 0.45 -1.24 6.98
CA VAL A 217 0.69 -1.63 8.37
C VAL A 217 2.16 -1.48 8.73
N LEU A 218 2.45 -0.93 9.91
CA LEU A 218 3.82 -0.70 10.41
C LEU A 218 4.19 -1.64 11.55
N PHE A 219 3.21 -2.00 12.39
CA PHE A 219 3.43 -2.78 13.62
C PHE A 219 4.14 -4.14 13.40
N PRO A 220 4.02 -4.83 12.23
CA PRO A 220 4.72 -6.11 12.06
C PRO A 220 6.24 -5.97 12.05
N PHE A 221 6.76 -4.83 11.59
CA PHE A 221 8.19 -4.56 11.58
C PHE A 221 8.82 -4.59 12.97
N PHE A 222 8.07 -4.18 14.00
CA PHE A 222 8.61 -4.03 15.35
C PHE A 222 9.12 -5.33 15.96
N ARG A 223 8.68 -6.49 15.43
CA ARG A 223 9.11 -7.82 15.85
C ARG A 223 9.91 -8.57 14.79
N ALA A 224 9.72 -8.24 13.52
CA ALA A 224 10.24 -9.02 12.42
C ALA A 224 11.57 -8.49 11.87
N THR A 225 11.95 -7.24 12.17
CA THR A 225 13.16 -6.60 11.65
C THR A 225 13.98 -5.98 12.77
N GLU A 226 15.28 -5.74 12.48
CA GLU A 226 16.20 -5.12 13.46
C GLU A 226 16.29 -3.61 13.31
N THR A 227 16.13 -3.08 12.09
CA THR A 227 16.21 -1.64 11.88
C THR A 227 15.06 -0.88 12.54
N GLU A 228 15.37 0.29 13.08
CA GLU A 228 14.40 1.22 13.65
C GLU A 228 13.86 2.21 12.59
N ASP A 229 14.43 2.20 11.39
CA ASP A 229 14.07 3.14 10.32
C ASP A 229 12.95 2.55 9.46
N VAL A 230 11.82 3.26 9.40
CA VAL A 230 10.68 2.94 8.54
C VAL A 230 10.48 4.07 7.55
N LEU A 231 10.63 3.79 6.26
CA LEU A 231 10.33 4.71 5.18
C LEU A 231 8.94 4.42 4.63
N ILE A 232 8.04 5.37 4.77
CA ILE A 232 6.68 5.31 4.22
C ILE A 232 6.67 6.03 2.88
N VAL A 233 6.25 5.33 1.82
CA VAL A 233 5.89 5.95 0.54
C VAL A 233 4.38 6.21 0.57
N GLN A 234 4.04 7.49 0.72
CA GLN A 234 2.67 7.95 0.93
C GLN A 234 2.12 8.58 -0.33
N ILE A 235 1.02 8.05 -0.83
CA ILE A 235 0.37 8.50 -2.07
C ILE A 235 -1.00 9.15 -1.86
N ASN A 236 -1.60 9.00 -0.68
CA ASN A 236 -2.82 9.69 -0.31
C ASN A 236 -2.48 10.92 0.55
N PRO A 237 -2.88 12.14 0.14
CA PRO A 237 -2.57 13.34 0.89
C PRO A 237 -3.25 13.34 2.26
N LEU A 238 -2.50 13.68 3.31
CA LEU A 238 -3.05 13.85 4.66
C LEU A 238 -3.82 15.17 4.77
N GLU A 239 -3.31 16.21 4.15
CA GLU A 239 -3.85 17.56 4.23
C GLU A 239 -4.28 18.05 2.86
N ARG A 240 -5.35 18.83 2.83
CA ARG A 240 -5.78 19.63 1.67
C ARG A 240 -5.96 21.07 2.10
N LYS A 241 -5.43 21.99 1.32
CA LYS A 241 -5.53 23.43 1.60
C LYS A 241 -6.94 23.97 1.33
N THR A 242 -7.67 23.36 0.40
CA THR A 242 -8.99 23.81 -0.01
C THR A 242 -10.09 22.91 0.54
N LEU A 243 -11.20 23.52 0.95
CA LEU A 243 -12.40 22.77 1.32
C LEU A 243 -13.05 22.17 0.06
N PRO A 244 -13.31 20.85 0.01
CA PRO A 244 -14.03 20.25 -1.11
C PRO A 244 -15.49 20.72 -1.10
N THR A 245 -16.00 21.20 -2.23
CA THR A 245 -17.35 21.74 -2.36
C THR A 245 -18.21 20.97 -3.36
N SER A 246 -17.60 20.35 -4.35
CA SER A 246 -18.32 19.46 -5.28
C SER A 246 -18.48 18.05 -4.68
N THR A 247 -19.54 17.34 -5.07
CA THR A 247 -19.76 15.94 -4.65
C THR A 247 -18.55 15.06 -4.92
N ARG A 248 -17.90 15.25 -6.06
CA ARG A 248 -16.69 14.54 -6.45
C ARG A 248 -15.55 14.76 -5.46
N GLU A 249 -15.26 16.00 -5.15
CA GLU A 249 -14.18 16.35 -4.21
C GLU A 249 -14.48 15.85 -2.79
N ILE A 250 -15.76 15.94 -2.36
CA ILE A 250 -16.19 15.46 -1.05
C ILE A 250 -15.97 13.94 -0.93
N VAL A 251 -16.41 13.16 -1.92
CA VAL A 251 -16.23 11.70 -1.92
C VAL A 251 -14.74 11.34 -2.00
N ALA A 252 -13.98 12.01 -2.87
CA ALA A 252 -12.54 11.79 -2.97
C ALA A 252 -11.84 12.07 -1.63
N ARG A 253 -12.19 13.17 -0.95
CA ARG A 253 -11.63 13.51 0.34
C ARG A 253 -12.03 12.54 1.45
N ALA A 254 -13.28 12.10 1.47
CA ALA A 254 -13.75 11.09 2.41
C ALA A 254 -12.95 9.79 2.28
N ASN A 255 -12.72 9.34 1.04
CA ASN A 255 -11.89 8.17 0.77
C ASN A 255 -10.44 8.36 1.24
N GLU A 256 -9.80 9.50 0.94
CA GLU A 256 -8.46 9.81 1.42
C GLU A 256 -8.36 9.78 2.95
N ILE A 257 -9.34 10.36 3.64
CA ILE A 257 -9.41 10.34 5.11
C ILE A 257 -9.52 8.92 5.62
N THR A 258 -10.41 8.11 5.03
CA THR A 258 -10.61 6.71 5.41
C THR A 258 -9.32 5.90 5.20
N PHE A 259 -8.70 6.01 4.03
CA PHE A 259 -7.47 5.28 3.68
C PHE A 259 -6.23 5.73 4.45
N ASN A 260 -6.25 6.93 5.04
CA ASN A 260 -5.18 7.42 5.89
C ASN A 260 -5.41 7.17 7.39
N SER A 261 -6.64 6.82 7.81
CA SER A 261 -7.02 6.78 9.23
C SER A 261 -6.22 5.76 10.04
N SER A 262 -5.98 4.57 9.46
CA SER A 262 -5.19 3.51 10.10
C SER A 262 -3.71 3.90 10.26
N LEU A 263 -3.09 4.46 9.22
CA LEU A 263 -1.72 4.96 9.28
C LEU A 263 -1.57 6.04 10.35
N GLN A 264 -2.49 7.01 10.40
CA GLN A 264 -2.51 8.05 11.42
C GLN A 264 -2.59 7.47 12.84
N SER A 265 -3.37 6.40 13.01
CA SER A 265 -3.52 5.73 14.30
C SER A 265 -2.25 5.01 14.72
N GLU A 266 -1.56 4.32 13.79
CA GLU A 266 -0.27 3.70 14.06
C GLU A 266 0.82 4.74 14.38
N LEU A 267 0.87 5.85 13.64
CA LEU A 267 1.82 6.94 13.91
C LEU A 267 1.63 7.55 15.31
N ARG A 268 0.37 7.78 15.73
CA ARG A 268 0.07 8.24 17.09
C ARG A 268 0.48 7.23 18.16
N ALA A 269 0.28 5.93 17.89
CA ALA A 269 0.71 4.86 18.81
C ALA A 269 2.23 4.81 18.94
N ILE A 270 2.97 4.93 17.85
CA ILE A 270 4.44 5.02 17.84
C ILE A 270 4.89 6.23 18.67
N GLU A 271 4.33 7.41 18.41
CA GLU A 271 4.67 8.63 19.15
C GLU A 271 4.38 8.50 20.65
N PHE A 272 3.26 7.87 21.01
CA PHE A 272 2.91 7.66 22.41
C PHE A 272 3.92 6.73 23.11
N VAL A 273 4.27 5.60 22.49
CA VAL A 273 5.27 4.65 23.03
C VAL A 273 6.64 5.34 23.18
N GLN A 274 7.08 6.08 22.17
CA GLN A 274 8.36 6.81 22.21
C GLN A 274 8.40 7.81 23.37
N ARG A 275 7.30 8.53 23.60
CA ARG A 275 7.17 9.46 24.75
C ARG A 275 7.31 8.73 26.09
N LEU A 276 6.74 7.53 26.23
CA LEU A 276 6.88 6.73 27.46
C LEU A 276 8.31 6.23 27.66
N ILE A 277 9.01 5.87 26.60
CA ILE A 277 10.43 5.51 26.63
C ILE A 277 11.26 6.73 27.07
N ASP A 278 11.03 7.91 26.47
CA ASP A 278 11.75 9.14 26.80
C ASP A 278 11.55 9.57 28.26
N GLN A 279 10.38 9.25 28.84
CA GLN A 279 10.06 9.49 30.24
C GLN A 279 10.60 8.41 31.20
N GLY A 280 11.28 7.38 30.68
CA GLY A 280 11.77 6.26 31.48
C GLY A 280 10.66 5.32 32.03
N ARG A 281 9.43 5.42 31.50
CA ARG A 281 8.29 4.60 31.91
C ARG A 281 8.24 3.26 31.22
N LEU A 282 8.88 3.12 30.06
CA LEU A 282 9.02 1.87 29.34
C LEU A 282 10.51 1.57 29.10
N PRO A 283 10.93 0.29 29.27
CA PRO A 283 12.31 -0.12 29.02
C PRO A 283 12.61 -0.09 27.52
N HIS A 284 13.71 0.56 27.15
CA HIS A 284 14.19 0.63 25.78
C HIS A 284 15.19 -0.50 25.50
N GLY A 285 15.01 -1.22 24.39
CA GLY A 285 15.95 -2.26 23.96
C GLY A 285 15.37 -3.23 22.91
N MET A 286 16.06 -4.36 22.71
CA MET A 286 15.76 -5.39 21.72
C MET A 286 15.15 -6.68 22.33
N GLY A 287 14.99 -6.75 23.65
CA GLY A 287 14.47 -7.94 24.34
C GLY A 287 12.94 -8.08 24.25
N PRO A 288 12.39 -9.25 24.61
CA PRO A 288 10.95 -9.54 24.52
C PRO A 288 10.06 -8.59 25.33
N SER A 289 10.58 -8.03 26.42
CA SER A 289 9.87 -7.07 27.28
C SER A 289 10.34 -5.62 27.10
N GLN A 290 11.04 -5.33 25.99
CA GLN A 290 11.61 -4.03 25.73
C GLN A 290 10.90 -3.40 24.51
N TYR A 291 10.89 -2.08 24.50
CA TYR A 291 10.27 -1.27 23.44
C TYR A 291 11.37 -0.59 22.62
N ARG A 292 11.09 -0.41 21.33
CA ARG A 292 12.06 0.15 20.39
C ARG A 292 11.63 1.54 19.95
N TYR A 293 12.62 2.39 19.67
CA TYR A 293 12.37 3.60 18.88
C TYR A 293 12.08 3.23 17.44
N VAL A 294 11.18 4.00 16.81
CA VAL A 294 10.87 3.89 15.39
C VAL A 294 11.11 5.26 14.74
N ARG A 295 12.08 5.35 13.87
CA ARG A 295 12.33 6.56 13.08
C ARG A 295 11.52 6.50 11.81
N VAL A 296 10.45 7.27 11.75
CA VAL A 296 9.57 7.34 10.60
C VAL A 296 10.06 8.41 9.63
N HIS A 297 10.31 8.00 8.40
CA HIS A 297 10.62 8.83 7.25
C HIS A 297 9.46 8.76 6.26
N ARG A 298 9.18 9.84 5.54
CA ARG A 298 8.08 9.85 4.56
C ARG A 298 8.52 10.48 3.24
N ILE A 299 8.19 9.81 2.15
CA ILE A 299 8.17 10.38 0.79
C ILE A 299 6.70 10.51 0.42
N VAL A 300 6.26 11.73 0.15
CA VAL A 300 4.84 12.06 -0.05
C VAL A 300 4.63 12.53 -1.47
N LEU A 301 3.58 12.02 -2.11
CA LEU A 301 3.12 12.52 -3.39
C LEU A 301 2.40 13.86 -3.17
N GLU A 302 3.03 14.96 -3.54
CA GLU A 302 2.46 16.31 -3.45
C GLU A 302 1.99 16.82 -4.82
N GLY A 303 0.96 17.65 -4.85
CA GLY A 303 0.62 18.50 -5.99
C GLY A 303 -0.24 17.89 -7.10
N LEU A 304 -0.74 16.64 -6.98
CA LEU A 304 -1.66 16.08 -8.01
C LEU A 304 -3.07 16.72 -8.00
N GLY A 305 -3.47 17.35 -6.91
CA GLY A 305 -4.79 18.01 -6.80
C GLY A 305 -4.90 19.37 -7.51
N GLU A 306 -3.78 20.03 -7.78
CA GLU A 306 -3.76 21.39 -8.35
C GLU A 306 -3.55 21.41 -9.88
N ARG A 307 -3.06 20.32 -10.49
CA ARG A 307 -2.71 20.28 -11.94
C ARG A 307 -3.81 19.73 -12.85
N PHE A 308 -4.85 19.14 -12.32
CA PHE A 308 -5.95 18.55 -13.12
C PHE A 308 -7.30 19.23 -12.92
N SER A 309 -7.31 20.45 -12.37
CA SER A 309 -8.49 21.32 -12.25
C SER A 309 -8.47 22.47 -13.27
N GLY A 310 -7.72 22.32 -14.37
CA GLY A 310 -7.74 23.24 -15.52
C GLY A 310 -8.55 22.67 -16.67
#